data_b033501521d48962ce740c00e5e17840
#
_entry.id   b033501521d48962ce740c00e5e17840
#
_cell.length_a   1.000
_cell.length_b   1.000
_cell.length_c   1.000
_cell.angle_alpha   90.00
_cell.angle_beta   90.00
_cell.angle_gamma   90.00
#
_symmetry.space_group_name_H-M   'P 1'
#
loop_
_entity.id
_entity.type
_entity.pdbx_description
1 polymer ?
#
loop_
_entity_poly.entity_id
_entity_poly.type
_entity_poly.pdbx_seq_one_letter_code
_entity_poly.pdbx_strand_id
1 'polypeptide(L)'
;FSLILLLALALYALTTLPSLRATYAEQPMLFGRITACITAFGILVAVALTLLYQYDRSGALVSNFLSHSGNQITKELVDAFSAGQVSLLEQPSKELLALENPYDWSQRTAAGVSYLWDHLLFDGKYYSYYGVAPVLLLFLPYHWLTGAYFPTPEAVLLFGALGILFLSLFFLEFVKRFCRRIPLNILIASLVILQCSSGVWYNFCSPLFYEIAQTSGFLFTCLGLWLLLRSGVIGEGRVRLGALCGATLSLGTAVLCRPTLALYCIASLPFLAYGFLKYTEGRATGWARVRVAIPYLCAALLPYVILGGGQMLYNYARFGSFLDFGIQYSLTINDFTRAQYHTDFVAIGFYNFLLAFPQIKPDFPYVFSNYSALSTNGYYFLATNNAGGLLWRAPTTFGYFGAVGAWRAMDKRERRMALLLLLPVCVIAPAVILFSIWESGYAVRYCTDFAWQAVLGGMAILYLLYARRAEKQTKQILQVAFLVAAVLSLAVNAGLIYGFMSRDGYLESQYLALGRCFDFWK
;
A
#
# COMPACT_ATOMS: atom_id res chain seq x y z
N PHE A 1 27.34 -21.27 -13.19
CA PHE A 1 26.94 -22.53 -12.54
C PHE A 1 27.38 -22.56 -11.07
N SER A 2 28.65 -22.26 -10.77
CA SER A 2 29.20 -22.30 -9.39
C SER A 2 28.46 -21.36 -8.43
N LEU A 3 28.10 -20.16 -8.86
CA LEU A 3 27.34 -19.20 -8.05
C LEU A 3 25.94 -19.71 -7.71
N ILE A 4 25.25 -20.31 -8.67
CA ILE A 4 23.92 -20.90 -8.47
C ILE A 4 24.00 -22.08 -7.49
N LEU A 5 25.04 -22.92 -7.63
CA LEU A 5 25.28 -24.05 -6.72
C LEU A 5 25.57 -23.56 -5.30
N LEU A 6 26.43 -22.54 -5.14
CA LEU A 6 26.72 -21.94 -3.84
C LEU A 6 25.48 -21.33 -3.19
N LEU A 7 24.65 -20.63 -3.96
CA LEU A 7 23.39 -20.09 -3.47
C LEU A 7 22.44 -21.20 -3.03
N ALA A 8 22.30 -22.26 -3.83
CA ALA A 8 21.46 -23.42 -3.50
C ALA A 8 21.94 -24.12 -2.22
N LEU A 9 23.26 -24.31 -2.06
CA LEU A 9 23.86 -24.87 -0.84
C LEU A 9 23.64 -23.96 0.37
N ALA A 10 23.81 -22.64 0.23
CA ALA A 10 23.54 -21.68 1.30
C ALA A 10 22.08 -21.71 1.72
N LEU A 11 21.12 -21.69 0.78
CA LEU A 11 19.69 -21.77 1.05
C LEU A 11 19.35 -23.11 1.75
N TYR A 12 19.96 -24.21 1.31
CA TYR A 12 19.78 -25.51 1.95
C TYR A 12 20.33 -25.49 3.39
N ALA A 13 21.53 -24.94 3.60
CA ALA A 13 22.13 -24.81 4.93
C ALA A 13 21.23 -24.00 5.88
N LEU A 14 20.61 -22.91 5.40
CA LEU A 14 19.64 -22.13 6.18
C LEU A 14 18.41 -22.93 6.62
N THR A 15 18.05 -23.99 5.90
CA THR A 15 16.97 -24.90 6.35
C THR A 15 17.43 -25.93 7.38
N THR A 16 18.73 -26.11 7.57
CA THR A 16 19.29 -27.11 8.51
C THR A 16 19.69 -26.53 9.86
N LEU A 17 19.93 -25.22 9.96
CA LEU A 17 20.32 -24.54 11.19
C LEU A 17 19.22 -24.65 12.26
N PRO A 18 19.53 -25.18 13.48
CA PRO A 18 18.53 -25.37 14.52
C PRO A 18 17.81 -24.08 14.93
N SER A 19 18.54 -22.96 15.04
CA SER A 19 17.99 -21.65 15.39
C SER A 19 16.96 -21.14 14.39
N LEU A 20 17.16 -21.42 13.10
CA LEU A 20 16.27 -20.99 12.02
C LEU A 20 15.05 -21.94 11.84
N ARG A 21 15.10 -23.12 12.45
CA ARG A 21 13.97 -24.06 12.54
C ARG A 21 13.06 -23.81 13.74
N ALA A 22 13.53 -23.02 14.72
CA ALA A 22 12.72 -22.67 15.88
C ALA A 22 11.40 -22.04 15.44
N THR A 23 10.32 -22.39 16.14
CA THR A 23 8.98 -21.86 15.87
C THR A 23 8.66 -20.69 16.81
N TYR A 24 7.62 -19.91 16.47
CA TYR A 24 7.15 -18.85 17.37
C TYR A 24 6.75 -19.36 18.75
N ALA A 25 6.17 -20.57 18.80
CA ALA A 25 5.76 -21.18 20.08
C ALA A 25 6.94 -21.50 21.00
N GLU A 26 8.11 -21.82 20.41
CA GLU A 26 9.33 -22.17 21.14
C GLU A 26 10.16 -20.93 21.52
N GLN A 27 10.30 -19.95 20.61
CA GLN A 27 11.17 -18.80 20.79
C GLN A 27 10.52 -17.45 20.38
N PRO A 28 9.46 -16.99 21.06
CA PRO A 28 8.71 -15.79 20.67
C PRO A 28 9.56 -14.51 20.71
N MET A 29 10.55 -14.42 21.65
CA MET A 29 11.46 -13.27 21.72
C MET A 29 12.40 -13.17 20.53
N LEU A 30 12.89 -14.30 20.03
CA LEU A 30 13.75 -14.35 18.86
C LEU A 30 12.98 -13.87 17.61
N PHE A 31 11.75 -14.30 17.45
CA PHE A 31 10.87 -13.82 16.37
C PHE A 31 10.67 -12.30 16.42
N GLY A 32 10.44 -11.73 17.61
CA GLY A 32 10.34 -10.29 17.80
C GLY A 32 11.61 -9.54 17.42
N ARG A 33 12.78 -10.02 17.87
CA ARG A 33 14.10 -9.41 17.57
C ARG A 33 14.41 -9.45 16.07
N ILE A 34 14.21 -10.58 15.42
CA ILE A 34 14.47 -10.73 13.97
C ILE A 34 13.49 -9.87 13.16
N THR A 35 12.20 -9.82 13.56
CA THR A 35 11.24 -8.91 12.94
C THR A 35 11.70 -7.46 13.05
N ALA A 36 12.18 -7.03 14.21
CA ALA A 36 12.70 -5.67 14.40
C ALA A 36 13.93 -5.38 13.52
N CYS A 37 14.86 -6.34 13.40
CA CYS A 37 16.03 -6.19 12.52
C CYS A 37 15.64 -6.05 11.04
N ILE A 38 14.71 -6.88 10.54
CA ILE A 38 14.25 -6.82 9.14
C ILE A 38 13.47 -5.51 8.90
N THR A 39 12.67 -5.08 9.89
CA THR A 39 11.95 -3.80 9.83
C THR A 39 12.92 -2.62 9.76
N ALA A 40 13.93 -2.60 10.62
CA ALA A 40 14.96 -1.57 10.61
C ALA A 40 15.71 -1.54 9.27
N PHE A 41 16.05 -2.71 8.72
CA PHE A 41 16.66 -2.78 7.39
C PHE A 41 15.76 -2.21 6.31
N GLY A 42 14.46 -2.56 6.29
CA GLY A 42 13.50 -2.01 5.32
C GLY A 42 13.34 -0.49 5.43
N ILE A 43 13.38 0.06 6.66
CA ILE A 43 13.37 1.51 6.88
C ILE A 43 14.68 2.15 6.42
N LEU A 44 15.84 1.51 6.66
CA LEU A 44 17.12 2.00 6.15
C LEU A 44 17.15 2.05 4.62
N VAL A 45 16.57 1.06 3.94
CA VAL A 45 16.40 1.10 2.47
C VAL A 45 15.54 2.30 2.06
N ALA A 46 14.43 2.55 2.75
CA ALA A 46 13.56 3.70 2.48
C ALA A 46 14.31 5.03 2.64
N VAL A 47 15.08 5.18 3.74
CA VAL A 47 15.94 6.35 3.97
C VAL A 47 16.95 6.50 2.84
N ALA A 48 17.67 5.44 2.48
CA ALA A 48 18.68 5.49 1.42
C ALA A 48 18.09 5.92 0.08
N LEU A 49 16.94 5.37 -0.33
CA LEU A 49 16.26 5.73 -1.57
C LEU A 49 15.82 7.20 -1.57
N THR A 50 15.25 7.68 -0.46
CA THR A 50 14.85 9.09 -0.33
C THR A 50 16.05 10.05 -0.38
N LEU A 51 17.15 9.71 0.31
CA LEU A 51 18.37 10.51 0.30
C LEU A 51 19.02 10.55 -1.09
N LEU A 52 19.02 9.44 -1.83
CA LEU A 52 19.51 9.38 -3.21
C LEU A 52 18.68 10.29 -4.12
N TYR A 53 17.35 10.23 -4.00
CA TYR A 53 16.46 11.13 -4.75
C TYR A 53 16.76 12.60 -4.45
N GLN A 54 16.86 12.97 -3.19
CA GLN A 54 17.08 14.36 -2.79
C GLN A 54 18.44 14.88 -3.25
N TYR A 55 19.49 14.08 -3.06
CA TYR A 55 20.82 14.45 -3.51
C TYR A 55 20.87 14.70 -5.02
N ASP A 56 20.22 13.86 -5.80
CA ASP A 56 20.13 13.99 -7.25
C ASP A 56 19.41 15.29 -7.67
N ARG A 57 18.29 15.62 -7.00
CA ARG A 57 17.45 16.77 -7.38
C ARG A 57 17.91 18.11 -6.84
N SER A 58 18.55 18.14 -5.70
CA SER A 58 18.90 19.40 -5.01
C SER A 58 20.37 19.53 -4.62
N GLY A 59 21.18 18.48 -4.80
CA GLY A 59 22.54 18.42 -4.27
C GLY A 59 22.63 18.36 -2.75
N ALA A 60 21.50 18.30 -2.04
CA ALA A 60 21.41 18.22 -0.59
C ALA A 60 20.79 16.90 -0.17
N LEU A 61 21.26 16.32 0.95
CA LEU A 61 20.72 15.05 1.45
C LEU A 61 19.36 15.20 2.14
N VAL A 62 19.06 16.39 2.67
CA VAL A 62 17.86 16.66 3.44
C VAL A 62 17.27 18.00 3.03
N SER A 63 15.96 18.08 2.92
CA SER A 63 15.25 19.30 2.56
C SER A 63 15.32 20.35 3.68
N ASN A 64 15.14 21.62 3.31
CA ASN A 64 15.03 22.70 4.29
C ASN A 64 13.65 22.66 4.95
N PHE A 65 13.61 22.31 6.23
CA PHE A 65 12.39 22.28 7.03
C PHE A 65 11.82 23.67 7.36
N LEU A 66 12.62 24.72 7.23
CA LEU A 66 12.18 26.09 7.44
C LEU A 66 11.86 26.81 6.11
N SER A 67 11.66 26.07 5.03
CA SER A 67 11.31 26.65 3.73
C SER A 67 9.88 27.19 3.72
N HIS A 68 9.72 28.40 3.19
CA HIS A 68 8.43 29.00 2.87
C HIS A 68 7.92 28.61 1.47
N SER A 69 8.72 27.86 0.69
CA SER A 69 8.33 27.23 -0.56
C SER A 69 8.06 25.74 -0.32
N GLY A 70 6.87 25.26 -0.54
CA GLY A 70 6.48 23.86 -0.43
C GLY A 70 6.17 23.23 -1.77
N ASN A 71 5.81 21.95 -1.75
CA ASN A 71 5.16 21.33 -2.90
C ASN A 71 3.83 22.03 -3.15
N GLN A 72 3.56 22.36 -4.42
CA GLN A 72 2.42 23.21 -4.78
C GLN A 72 1.11 22.73 -4.18
N ILE A 73 0.71 21.50 -4.41
CA ILE A 73 -0.61 20.98 -4.02
C ILE A 73 -0.80 20.95 -2.49
N THR A 74 0.19 20.48 -1.73
CA THR A 74 0.09 20.46 -0.26
C THR A 74 0.13 21.86 0.33
N LYS A 75 0.99 22.75 -0.21
CA LYS A 75 1.04 24.15 0.18
C LYS A 75 -0.29 24.86 -0.08
N GLU A 76 -0.82 24.75 -1.28
CA GLU A 76 -2.06 25.39 -1.68
C GLU A 76 -3.25 24.97 -0.81
N LEU A 77 -3.32 23.68 -0.44
CA LEU A 77 -4.39 23.20 0.44
C LEU A 77 -4.19 23.65 1.90
N VAL A 78 -2.94 23.76 2.38
CA VAL A 78 -2.60 24.33 3.70
C VAL A 78 -3.01 25.81 3.74
N ASP A 79 -2.68 26.57 2.70
CA ASP A 79 -3.02 27.99 2.60
C ASP A 79 -4.56 28.19 2.56
N ALA A 80 -5.27 27.37 1.78
CA ALA A 80 -6.73 27.40 1.71
C ALA A 80 -7.38 27.14 3.08
N PHE A 81 -6.93 26.10 3.80
CA PHE A 81 -7.45 25.78 5.12
C PHE A 81 -7.09 26.83 6.16
N SER A 82 -5.90 27.43 6.07
CA SER A 82 -5.50 28.54 6.93
C SER A 82 -6.33 29.80 6.68
N ALA A 83 -6.81 30.00 5.46
CA ALA A 83 -7.76 31.05 5.09
C ALA A 83 -9.25 30.69 5.39
N GLY A 84 -9.51 29.50 5.96
CA GLY A 84 -10.88 29.08 6.33
C GLY A 84 -11.75 28.63 5.16
N GLN A 85 -11.16 28.23 4.04
CA GLN A 85 -11.89 27.78 2.83
C GLN A 85 -11.40 26.43 2.32
N VAL A 86 -12.23 25.77 1.49
CA VAL A 86 -11.94 24.45 0.89
C VAL A 86 -11.51 24.54 -0.57
N SER A 87 -11.82 25.65 -1.26
CA SER A 87 -11.29 25.98 -2.57
C SER A 87 -9.87 26.54 -2.45
N LEU A 88 -9.01 26.29 -3.43
CA LEU A 88 -7.67 26.87 -3.45
C LEU A 88 -7.73 28.39 -3.59
N LEU A 89 -6.68 29.09 -3.14
CA LEU A 89 -6.61 30.57 -3.23
C LEU A 89 -6.39 31.05 -4.66
N GLU A 90 -5.67 30.22 -5.46
CA GLU A 90 -5.43 30.54 -6.86
C GLU A 90 -6.71 30.47 -7.68
N GLN A 91 -6.85 31.43 -8.60
CA GLN A 91 -8.04 31.54 -9.43
C GLN A 91 -7.76 31.04 -10.84
N PRO A 92 -8.71 30.32 -11.48
CA PRO A 92 -8.59 29.94 -12.88
C PRO A 92 -8.51 31.16 -13.79
N SER A 93 -7.71 31.05 -14.86
CA SER A 93 -7.63 32.12 -15.86
C SER A 93 -8.95 32.28 -16.59
N LYS A 94 -9.24 33.50 -17.06
CA LYS A 94 -10.46 33.79 -17.83
C LYS A 94 -10.51 33.00 -19.11
N GLU A 95 -9.35 32.80 -19.72
CA GLU A 95 -9.17 32.03 -20.94
C GLU A 95 -9.53 30.56 -20.74
N LEU A 96 -9.15 29.96 -19.58
CA LEU A 96 -9.52 28.60 -19.23
C LEU A 96 -11.04 28.46 -19.07
N LEU A 97 -11.67 29.44 -18.38
CA LEU A 97 -13.10 29.41 -18.12
C LEU A 97 -13.93 29.71 -19.39
N ALA A 98 -13.34 30.32 -20.42
CA ALA A 98 -13.98 30.59 -21.68
C ALA A 98 -13.96 29.43 -22.68
N LEU A 99 -13.22 28.34 -22.39
CA LEU A 99 -13.20 27.14 -23.23
C LEU A 99 -14.58 26.46 -23.22
N GLU A 100 -14.98 25.93 -24.37
CA GLU A 100 -16.20 25.12 -24.50
C GLU A 100 -16.15 23.88 -23.56
N ASN A 101 -15.00 23.22 -23.52
CA ASN A 101 -14.73 22.13 -22.58
C ASN A 101 -13.35 22.32 -21.95
N PRO A 102 -13.25 22.90 -20.73
CA PRO A 102 -11.98 23.07 -20.05
C PRO A 102 -11.33 21.74 -19.61
N TYR A 103 -12.06 20.63 -19.61
CA TYR A 103 -11.55 19.30 -19.25
C TYR A 103 -10.89 18.57 -20.42
N ASP A 104 -11.09 19.04 -21.65
CA ASP A 104 -10.46 18.51 -22.85
C ASP A 104 -9.02 19.04 -22.96
N TRP A 105 -8.05 18.13 -22.80
CA TRP A 105 -6.64 18.47 -22.89
C TRP A 105 -6.25 19.07 -24.26
N SER A 106 -6.89 18.62 -25.34
CA SER A 106 -6.61 19.12 -26.69
C SER A 106 -7.03 20.58 -26.85
N GLN A 107 -8.19 20.99 -26.29
CA GLN A 107 -8.65 22.38 -26.31
C GLN A 107 -7.75 23.28 -25.47
N ARG A 108 -7.35 22.83 -24.24
CA ARG A 108 -6.41 23.58 -23.41
C ARG A 108 -5.08 23.81 -24.12
N THR A 109 -4.56 22.77 -24.76
CA THR A 109 -3.27 22.81 -25.47
C THR A 109 -3.35 23.70 -26.73
N ALA A 110 -4.41 23.55 -27.53
CA ALA A 110 -4.62 24.35 -28.73
C ALA A 110 -4.78 25.85 -28.43
N ALA A 111 -5.46 26.18 -27.33
CA ALA A 111 -5.67 27.55 -26.89
C ALA A 111 -4.46 28.13 -26.11
N GLY A 112 -3.46 27.31 -25.75
CA GLY A 112 -2.28 27.74 -25.00
C GLY A 112 -2.59 28.32 -23.62
N VAL A 113 -3.71 27.89 -22.97
CA VAL A 113 -4.14 28.45 -21.69
C VAL A 113 -3.28 27.95 -20.54
N SER A 114 -3.00 28.84 -19.58
CA SER A 114 -2.35 28.48 -18.32
C SER A 114 -3.37 27.93 -17.35
N TYR A 115 -3.04 26.82 -16.70
CA TYR A 115 -3.88 26.17 -15.67
C TYR A 115 -3.04 25.35 -14.71
N LEU A 116 -3.60 25.05 -13.54
CA LEU A 116 -2.99 24.14 -12.59
C LEU A 116 -3.20 22.69 -13.05
N TRP A 117 -2.10 22.05 -13.44
CA TRP A 117 -2.10 20.65 -13.84
C TRP A 117 -2.51 19.75 -12.67
N ASP A 118 -3.36 18.75 -12.96
CA ASP A 118 -3.80 17.73 -12.00
C ASP A 118 -4.54 18.28 -10.77
N HIS A 119 -5.22 19.42 -10.98
CA HIS A 119 -6.16 20.02 -10.04
C HIS A 119 -7.59 19.86 -10.54
N LEU A 120 -8.55 20.01 -9.65
CA LEU A 120 -9.98 20.00 -10.00
C LEU A 120 -10.44 21.43 -10.31
N LEU A 121 -11.18 21.57 -11.40
CA LEU A 121 -11.90 22.80 -11.74
C LEU A 121 -13.40 22.57 -11.58
N PHE A 122 -14.03 23.25 -10.64
CA PHE A 122 -15.47 23.15 -10.43
C PHE A 122 -16.06 24.52 -10.04
N ASP A 123 -17.14 24.92 -10.69
CA ASP A 123 -17.82 26.19 -10.46
C ASP A 123 -16.85 27.40 -10.42
N GLY A 124 -15.93 27.46 -11.40
CA GLY A 124 -14.98 28.57 -11.55
C GLY A 124 -13.91 28.65 -10.45
N LYS A 125 -13.68 27.57 -9.69
CA LYS A 125 -12.67 27.52 -8.62
C LYS A 125 -11.82 26.26 -8.74
N TYR A 126 -10.57 26.36 -8.26
CA TYR A 126 -9.71 25.20 -8.14
C TYR A 126 -9.91 24.48 -6.81
N TYR A 127 -9.80 23.14 -6.85
CA TYR A 127 -9.81 22.27 -5.68
C TYR A 127 -8.73 21.18 -5.80
N SER A 128 -8.33 20.65 -4.65
CA SER A 128 -7.49 19.46 -4.58
C SER A 128 -8.37 18.20 -4.46
N TYR A 129 -8.02 17.12 -5.18
CA TYR A 129 -8.64 15.80 -5.00
C TYR A 129 -7.79 14.86 -4.11
N TYR A 130 -6.60 15.32 -3.74
CA TYR A 130 -5.72 14.52 -2.87
C TYR A 130 -6.31 14.37 -1.48
N GLY A 131 -5.97 13.25 -0.84
CA GLY A 131 -6.47 12.90 0.48
C GLY A 131 -6.19 13.98 1.52
N VAL A 132 -7.22 14.37 2.27
CA VAL A 132 -7.15 15.46 3.24
C VAL A 132 -6.43 15.07 4.54
N ALA A 133 -6.38 13.77 4.90
CA ALA A 133 -5.80 13.34 6.18
C ALA A 133 -4.31 13.69 6.34
N PRO A 134 -3.41 13.48 5.36
CA PRO A 134 -2.02 13.90 5.51
C PRO A 134 -1.86 15.39 5.78
N VAL A 135 -2.68 16.21 5.11
CA VAL A 135 -2.66 17.67 5.30
C VAL A 135 -3.08 18.03 6.72
N LEU A 136 -4.19 17.49 7.20
CA LEU A 136 -4.71 17.77 8.55
C LEU A 136 -3.82 17.23 9.68
N LEU A 137 -3.13 16.12 9.45
CA LEU A 137 -2.34 15.45 10.48
C LEU A 137 -0.88 15.89 10.54
N LEU A 138 -0.29 16.36 9.42
CA LEU A 138 1.12 16.71 9.35
C LEU A 138 1.35 18.14 8.84
N PHE A 139 0.91 18.45 7.61
CA PHE A 139 1.31 19.69 6.93
C PHE A 139 0.70 20.93 7.57
N LEU A 140 -0.59 20.93 7.88
CA LEU A 140 -1.29 22.07 8.47
C LEU A 140 -0.83 22.36 9.92
N PRO A 141 -0.76 21.38 10.84
CA PRO A 141 -0.21 21.61 12.17
C PRO A 141 1.24 22.08 12.14
N TYR A 142 2.07 21.53 11.25
CA TYR A 142 3.45 21.98 11.10
C TYR A 142 3.54 23.44 10.66
N HIS A 143 2.74 23.83 9.65
CA HIS A 143 2.69 25.21 9.17
C HIS A 143 2.23 26.19 10.26
N TRP A 144 1.19 25.84 11.02
CA TRP A 144 0.70 26.68 12.11
C TRP A 144 1.71 26.86 13.24
N LEU A 145 2.56 25.85 13.49
CA LEU A 145 3.57 25.91 14.55
C LEU A 145 4.87 26.62 14.11
N THR A 146 5.26 26.52 12.85
CA THR A 146 6.57 26.96 12.36
C THR A 146 6.52 28.11 11.37
N GLY A 147 5.36 28.35 10.74
CA GLY A 147 5.21 29.25 9.59
C GLY A 147 5.82 28.70 8.28
N ALA A 148 6.46 27.53 8.32
CA ALA A 148 7.08 26.88 7.17
C ALA A 148 6.24 25.71 6.63
N TYR A 149 6.61 25.16 5.47
CA TYR A 149 5.94 24.00 4.89
C TYR A 149 6.76 22.73 5.12
N PHE A 150 6.11 21.67 5.61
CA PHE A 150 6.78 20.39 5.80
C PHE A 150 7.24 19.82 4.44
N PRO A 151 8.49 19.38 4.30
CA PRO A 151 9.00 18.92 3.01
C PRO A 151 8.34 17.61 2.56
N THR A 152 8.01 17.53 1.28
CA THR A 152 7.31 16.39 0.67
C THR A 152 8.08 15.07 0.76
N PRO A 153 9.38 15.00 0.40
CA PRO A 153 10.12 13.74 0.47
C PRO A 153 10.18 13.15 1.89
N GLU A 154 10.35 13.99 2.89
CA GLU A 154 10.40 13.59 4.29
C GLU A 154 9.01 13.18 4.81
N ALA A 155 7.94 13.76 4.28
CA ALA A 155 6.58 13.32 4.59
C ALA A 155 6.30 11.91 4.03
N VAL A 156 6.68 11.66 2.78
CA VAL A 156 6.59 10.33 2.14
C VAL A 156 7.41 9.31 2.93
N LEU A 157 8.65 9.68 3.33
CA LEU A 157 9.51 8.83 4.14
C LEU A 157 8.88 8.53 5.52
N LEU A 158 8.37 9.56 6.22
CA LEU A 158 7.76 9.40 7.54
C LEU A 158 6.58 8.45 7.50
N PHE A 159 5.61 8.69 6.61
CA PHE A 159 4.43 7.84 6.48
C PHE A 159 4.80 6.43 6.02
N GLY A 160 5.68 6.30 5.03
CA GLY A 160 6.10 5.01 4.51
C GLY A 160 6.90 4.18 5.51
N ALA A 161 7.84 4.78 6.26
CA ALA A 161 8.63 4.10 7.29
C ALA A 161 7.74 3.60 8.45
N LEU A 162 6.80 4.43 8.90
CA LEU A 162 5.80 4.00 9.89
C LEU A 162 4.90 2.89 9.31
N GLY A 163 4.55 2.96 8.03
CA GLY A 163 3.82 1.91 7.34
C GLY A 163 4.57 0.57 7.33
N ILE A 164 5.89 0.57 7.03
CA ILE A 164 6.77 -0.62 7.10
C ILE A 164 6.81 -1.19 8.54
N LEU A 165 6.90 -0.32 9.54
CA LEU A 165 6.85 -0.72 10.95
C LEU A 165 5.54 -1.45 11.27
N PHE A 166 4.39 -0.84 10.93
CA PHE A 166 3.09 -1.43 11.26
C PHE A 166 2.74 -2.64 10.39
N LEU A 167 3.23 -2.75 9.16
CA LEU A 167 3.17 -3.96 8.36
C LEU A 167 3.88 -5.13 9.07
N SER A 168 5.09 -4.88 9.58
CA SER A 168 5.87 -5.90 10.28
C SER A 168 5.25 -6.30 11.61
N LEU A 169 4.71 -5.34 12.37
CA LEU A 169 3.97 -5.60 13.60
C LEU A 169 2.66 -6.37 13.35
N PHE A 170 1.94 -6.01 12.29
CA PHE A 170 0.75 -6.74 11.85
C PHE A 170 1.09 -8.18 11.50
N PHE A 171 2.14 -8.40 10.70
CA PHE A 171 2.56 -9.73 10.30
C PHE A 171 3.01 -10.59 11.48
N LEU A 172 3.80 -10.03 12.42
CA LEU A 172 4.18 -10.73 13.64
C LEU A 172 2.97 -11.11 14.50
N GLU A 173 1.99 -10.21 14.65
CA GLU A 173 0.75 -10.50 15.39
C GLU A 173 -0.10 -11.56 14.66
N PHE A 174 -0.10 -11.55 13.33
CA PHE A 174 -0.75 -12.57 12.50
C PHE A 174 -0.11 -13.95 12.74
N VAL A 175 1.21 -14.04 12.68
CA VAL A 175 1.96 -15.28 12.95
C VAL A 175 1.68 -15.78 14.36
N LYS A 176 1.75 -14.91 15.36
CA LYS A 176 1.45 -15.22 16.76
C LYS A 176 0.05 -15.80 16.96
N ARG A 177 -0.94 -15.35 16.20
CA ARG A 177 -2.33 -15.79 16.36
C ARG A 177 -2.69 -17.04 15.57
N PHE A 178 -2.19 -17.13 14.35
CA PHE A 178 -2.67 -18.12 13.38
C PHE A 178 -1.60 -19.12 12.93
N CYS A 179 -0.32 -18.76 13.04
CA CYS A 179 0.76 -19.53 12.39
C CYS A 179 1.93 -19.84 13.35
N ARG A 180 1.67 -20.13 14.62
CA ARG A 180 2.69 -20.34 15.67
C ARG A 180 3.71 -21.45 15.36
N ARG A 181 3.38 -22.35 14.43
CA ARG A 181 4.22 -23.52 14.08
C ARG A 181 5.12 -23.28 12.85
N ILE A 182 5.07 -22.11 12.23
CA ILE A 182 6.01 -21.81 11.16
C ILE A 182 7.41 -21.58 11.75
N PRO A 183 8.46 -22.05 11.07
CA PRO A 183 9.83 -21.83 11.51
C PRO A 183 10.30 -20.41 11.18
N LEU A 184 11.38 -20.00 11.88
CA LEU A 184 11.92 -18.65 11.76
C LEU A 184 12.39 -18.31 10.34
N ASN A 185 12.97 -19.27 9.60
CA ASN A 185 13.37 -19.05 8.20
C ASN A 185 12.19 -18.71 7.29
N ILE A 186 11.01 -19.29 7.49
CA ILE A 186 9.78 -18.89 6.77
C ILE A 186 9.33 -17.49 7.18
N LEU A 187 9.42 -17.13 8.47
CA LEU A 187 9.09 -15.76 8.91
C LEU A 187 9.98 -14.73 8.21
N ILE A 188 11.31 -14.96 8.20
CA ILE A 188 12.30 -14.09 7.55
C ILE A 188 11.96 -13.91 6.07
N ALA A 189 11.81 -15.02 5.34
CA ALA A 189 11.45 -15.02 3.93
C ALA A 189 10.17 -14.24 3.67
N SER A 190 9.14 -14.47 4.48
CA SER A 190 7.83 -13.82 4.33
C SER A 190 7.88 -12.33 4.58
N LEU A 191 8.59 -11.85 5.60
CA LEU A 191 8.77 -10.42 5.85
C LEU A 191 9.50 -9.71 4.72
N VAL A 192 10.57 -10.33 4.21
CA VAL A 192 11.31 -9.81 3.05
C VAL A 192 10.37 -9.69 1.84
N ILE A 193 9.63 -10.76 1.51
CA ILE A 193 8.69 -10.75 0.38
C ILE A 193 7.61 -9.68 0.58
N LEU A 194 6.99 -9.57 1.76
CA LEU A 194 5.95 -8.58 2.04
C LEU A 194 6.46 -7.15 1.86
N GLN A 195 7.65 -6.83 2.39
CA GLN A 195 8.22 -5.48 2.25
C GLN A 195 8.59 -5.18 0.79
N CYS A 196 9.30 -6.09 0.11
CA CYS A 196 9.71 -5.89 -1.29
C CYS A 196 8.51 -5.73 -2.24
N SER A 197 7.48 -6.57 -2.07
CA SER A 197 6.35 -6.64 -3.01
C SER A 197 5.24 -5.65 -2.71
N SER A 198 5.23 -5.00 -1.55
CA SER A 198 4.20 -4.03 -1.16
C SER A 198 4.09 -2.83 -2.09
N GLY A 199 5.16 -2.51 -2.84
CA GLY A 199 5.23 -1.32 -3.68
C GLY A 199 5.71 -0.07 -2.93
N VAL A 200 5.84 -0.12 -1.59
CA VAL A 200 6.20 1.07 -0.79
C VAL A 200 7.60 1.60 -1.11
N TRP A 201 8.55 0.73 -1.45
CA TRP A 201 9.91 1.17 -1.78
C TRP A 201 9.98 2.00 -3.06
N TYR A 202 9.07 1.79 -4.02
CA TYR A 202 8.99 2.63 -5.22
C TYR A 202 8.57 4.06 -4.91
N ASN A 203 7.78 4.27 -3.86
CA ASN A 203 7.36 5.61 -3.45
C ASN A 203 8.54 6.44 -2.91
N PHE A 204 9.58 5.80 -2.40
CA PHE A 204 10.79 6.49 -1.95
C PHE A 204 11.76 6.83 -3.09
N CYS A 205 11.61 6.19 -4.25
CA CYS A 205 12.43 6.48 -5.42
C CYS A 205 12.03 7.79 -6.11
N SER A 206 10.78 8.22 -5.95
CA SER A 206 10.26 9.50 -6.47
C SER A 206 9.24 10.06 -5.49
N PRO A 207 9.68 10.54 -4.30
CA PRO A 207 8.83 10.93 -3.21
C PRO A 207 8.19 12.30 -3.48
N LEU A 208 7.20 12.33 -4.37
CA LEU A 208 6.42 13.49 -4.76
C LEU A 208 5.10 13.54 -3.95
N PHE A 209 4.29 14.56 -4.23
CA PHE A 209 2.99 14.72 -3.58
C PHE A 209 2.02 13.57 -3.89
N TYR A 210 2.16 12.89 -5.03
CA TYR A 210 1.38 11.69 -5.36
C TYR A 210 1.61 10.57 -4.36
N GLU A 211 2.84 10.39 -3.93
CA GLU A 211 3.26 9.31 -3.04
C GLU A 211 2.87 9.55 -1.58
N ILE A 212 2.50 10.79 -1.20
CA ILE A 212 1.96 11.11 0.13
C ILE A 212 0.68 10.32 0.41
N ALA A 213 -0.25 10.33 -0.56
CA ALA A 213 -1.53 9.63 -0.40
C ALA A 213 -1.34 8.11 -0.27
N GLN A 214 -0.40 7.51 -1.05
CA GLN A 214 -0.11 6.08 -0.99
C GLN A 214 0.55 5.69 0.32
N THR A 215 1.60 6.40 0.73
CA THR A 215 2.35 6.03 1.95
C THR A 215 1.55 6.28 3.22
N SER A 216 0.75 7.34 3.28
CA SER A 216 -0.16 7.59 4.40
C SER A 216 -1.31 6.57 4.44
N GLY A 217 -1.93 6.26 3.30
CA GLY A 217 -2.94 5.20 3.19
C GLY A 217 -2.39 3.84 3.61
N PHE A 218 -1.17 3.50 3.18
CA PHE A 218 -0.46 2.29 3.59
C PHE A 218 -0.23 2.23 5.10
N LEU A 219 0.26 3.33 5.70
CA LEU A 219 0.44 3.43 7.16
C LEU A 219 -0.86 3.13 7.90
N PHE A 220 -1.94 3.88 7.58
CA PHE A 220 -3.17 3.78 8.35
C PHE A 220 -3.90 2.44 8.12
N THR A 221 -3.76 1.83 6.95
CA THR A 221 -4.26 0.48 6.69
C THR A 221 -3.51 -0.57 7.51
N CYS A 222 -2.17 -0.53 7.51
CA CYS A 222 -1.34 -1.46 8.30
C CYS A 222 -1.59 -1.30 9.81
N LEU A 223 -1.62 -0.07 10.30
CA LEU A 223 -1.92 0.26 11.70
C LEU A 223 -3.32 -0.24 12.10
N GLY A 224 -4.33 0.05 11.27
CA GLY A 224 -5.71 -0.35 11.51
C GLY A 224 -5.87 -1.87 11.58
N LEU A 225 -5.31 -2.61 10.64
CA LEU A 225 -5.36 -4.07 10.64
C LEU A 225 -4.55 -4.69 11.79
N TRP A 226 -3.40 -4.10 12.15
CA TRP A 226 -2.65 -4.52 13.34
C TRP A 226 -3.46 -4.34 14.63
N LEU A 227 -4.06 -3.16 14.83
CA LEU A 227 -4.90 -2.88 15.99
C LEU A 227 -6.15 -3.76 16.01
N LEU A 228 -6.74 -4.06 14.83
CA LEU A 228 -7.87 -4.95 14.71
C LEU A 228 -7.53 -6.37 15.21
N LEU A 229 -6.36 -6.90 14.83
CA LEU A 229 -5.88 -8.17 15.39
C LEU A 229 -5.65 -8.04 16.90
N ARG A 230 -5.03 -6.97 17.38
CA ARG A 230 -4.76 -6.75 18.80
C ARG A 230 -6.00 -6.52 19.66
N SER A 231 -7.09 -6.08 19.05
CA SER A 231 -8.36 -5.86 19.78
C SER A 231 -8.93 -7.13 20.44
N GLY A 232 -8.47 -8.31 20.01
CA GLY A 232 -8.95 -9.58 20.55
C GLY A 232 -10.36 -9.96 20.09
N VAL A 233 -10.88 -9.27 19.07
CA VAL A 233 -12.14 -9.63 18.39
C VAL A 233 -12.07 -11.08 17.93
N ILE A 234 -10.94 -11.47 17.34
CA ILE A 234 -10.66 -12.83 16.93
C ILE A 234 -9.63 -13.46 17.87
N GLY A 235 -9.85 -14.74 18.20
CA GLY A 235 -8.99 -15.51 19.10
C GLY A 235 -9.57 -15.63 20.51
N GLU A 236 -8.78 -16.13 21.44
CA GLU A 236 -9.13 -16.28 22.85
C GLU A 236 -8.85 -14.99 23.63
N GLY A 237 -9.65 -14.72 24.66
CA GLY A 237 -9.48 -13.56 25.53
C GLY A 237 -10.54 -12.47 25.33
N ARG A 238 -10.43 -11.40 26.14
CA ARG A 238 -11.41 -10.29 26.17
C ARG A 238 -11.18 -9.33 25.02
N VAL A 239 -12.26 -8.78 24.47
CA VAL A 239 -12.20 -7.70 23.50
C VAL A 239 -11.71 -6.42 24.18
N ARG A 240 -10.69 -5.78 23.59
CA ARG A 240 -10.08 -4.51 24.05
C ARG A 240 -10.67 -3.36 23.24
N LEU A 241 -11.61 -2.63 23.82
CA LEU A 241 -12.34 -1.57 23.14
C LEU A 241 -11.43 -0.44 22.63
N GLY A 242 -10.39 -0.04 23.38
CA GLY A 242 -9.44 0.98 22.94
C GLY A 242 -8.68 0.57 21.67
N ALA A 243 -8.23 -0.69 21.58
CA ALA A 243 -7.59 -1.20 20.36
C ALA A 243 -8.59 -1.31 19.20
N LEU A 244 -9.85 -1.65 19.46
CA LEU A 244 -10.91 -1.69 18.46
C LEU A 244 -11.21 -0.29 17.93
N CYS A 245 -11.37 0.71 18.80
CA CYS A 245 -11.56 2.10 18.43
C CYS A 245 -10.37 2.63 17.60
N GLY A 246 -9.14 2.37 18.05
CA GLY A 246 -7.94 2.73 17.28
C GLY A 246 -7.87 2.06 15.91
N ALA A 247 -8.35 0.81 15.79
CA ALA A 247 -8.41 0.10 14.51
C ALA A 247 -9.37 0.78 13.52
N THR A 248 -10.59 1.06 13.95
CA THR A 248 -11.61 1.70 13.11
C THR A 248 -11.27 3.17 12.81
N LEU A 249 -10.66 3.88 13.77
CA LEU A 249 -10.13 5.22 13.55
C LEU A 249 -9.04 5.20 12.46
N SER A 250 -8.08 4.28 12.55
CA SER A 250 -6.99 4.18 11.56
C SER A 250 -7.51 3.79 10.17
N LEU A 251 -8.38 2.78 10.05
CA LEU A 251 -8.97 2.40 8.77
C LEU A 251 -9.83 3.54 8.18
N GLY A 252 -10.59 4.25 9.00
CA GLY A 252 -11.33 5.45 8.56
C GLY A 252 -10.39 6.57 8.10
N THR A 253 -9.26 6.79 8.78
CA THR A 253 -8.24 7.76 8.35
C THR A 253 -7.60 7.36 7.02
N ALA A 254 -7.41 6.06 6.77
CA ALA A 254 -6.93 5.58 5.47
C ALA A 254 -7.86 6.02 4.31
N VAL A 255 -9.18 6.05 4.53
CA VAL A 255 -10.15 6.56 3.54
C VAL A 255 -9.91 8.03 3.21
N LEU A 256 -9.59 8.84 4.23
CA LEU A 256 -9.26 10.25 4.07
C LEU A 256 -7.89 10.48 3.42
N CYS A 257 -7.05 9.45 3.33
CA CYS A 257 -5.83 9.46 2.52
C CYS A 257 -6.15 9.08 1.07
N ARG A 258 -6.95 8.01 0.87
CA ARG A 258 -7.35 7.48 -0.43
C ARG A 258 -8.75 6.85 -0.34
N PRO A 259 -9.75 7.34 -1.08
CA PRO A 259 -11.13 6.83 -1.02
C PRO A 259 -11.25 5.32 -1.28
N THR A 260 -10.42 4.76 -2.16
CA THR A 260 -10.39 3.32 -2.49
C THR A 260 -10.14 2.43 -1.27
N LEU A 261 -9.46 2.93 -0.24
CA LEU A 261 -9.18 2.19 1.00
C LEU A 261 -10.43 2.01 1.89
N ALA A 262 -11.57 2.62 1.54
CA ALA A 262 -12.87 2.31 2.16
C ALA A 262 -13.23 0.83 2.05
N LEU A 263 -12.68 0.12 1.07
CA LEU A 263 -12.85 -1.33 0.94
C LEU A 263 -12.29 -2.11 2.15
N TYR A 264 -11.26 -1.60 2.84
CA TYR A 264 -10.78 -2.22 4.07
C TYR A 264 -11.67 -1.91 5.28
N CYS A 265 -12.36 -0.78 5.30
CA CYS A 265 -13.42 -0.54 6.29
C CYS A 265 -14.55 -1.56 6.09
N ILE A 266 -15.01 -1.75 4.84
CA ILE A 266 -16.03 -2.75 4.50
C ILE A 266 -15.55 -4.16 4.83
N ALA A 267 -14.32 -4.52 4.45
CA ALA A 267 -13.71 -5.82 4.75
C ALA A 267 -13.58 -6.08 6.26
N SER A 268 -13.56 -5.04 7.09
CA SER A 268 -13.53 -5.18 8.54
C SER A 268 -14.90 -5.52 9.16
N LEU A 269 -16.03 -5.24 8.48
CA LEU A 269 -17.38 -5.40 9.03
C LEU A 269 -17.68 -6.84 9.50
N PRO A 270 -17.32 -7.92 8.77
CA PRO A 270 -17.50 -9.27 9.26
C PRO A 270 -16.77 -9.54 10.58
N PHE A 271 -15.61 -8.94 10.78
CA PHE A 271 -14.87 -8.97 12.02
C PHE A 271 -15.59 -8.27 13.15
N LEU A 272 -16.07 -7.07 12.88
CA LEU A 272 -16.79 -6.26 13.86
C LEU A 272 -18.08 -6.97 14.28
N ALA A 273 -18.80 -7.57 13.34
CA ALA A 273 -19.99 -8.36 13.62
C ALA A 273 -19.68 -9.59 14.49
N TYR A 274 -18.63 -10.35 14.14
CA TYR A 274 -18.18 -11.49 14.95
C TYR A 274 -17.75 -11.05 16.36
N GLY A 275 -17.01 -9.96 16.47
CA GLY A 275 -16.60 -9.40 17.74
C GLY A 275 -17.76 -8.92 18.61
N PHE A 276 -18.81 -8.37 18.00
CA PHE A 276 -20.03 -7.99 18.68
C PHE A 276 -20.72 -9.20 19.33
N LEU A 277 -20.88 -10.28 18.56
CA LEU A 277 -21.45 -11.52 19.08
C LEU A 277 -20.64 -12.05 20.26
N LYS A 278 -19.31 -12.12 20.11
CA LYS A 278 -18.40 -12.55 21.18
C LYS A 278 -18.46 -11.62 22.40
N TYR A 279 -18.52 -10.30 22.20
CA TYR A 279 -18.52 -9.33 23.28
C TYR A 279 -19.80 -9.38 24.10
N THR A 280 -20.94 -9.68 23.47
CA THR A 280 -22.26 -9.73 24.13
C THR A 280 -22.63 -11.12 24.62
N GLU A 281 -21.86 -12.17 24.29
CA GLU A 281 -22.14 -13.55 24.68
C GLU A 281 -22.13 -13.70 26.21
N GLY A 282 -23.20 -14.29 26.75
CA GLY A 282 -23.35 -14.59 28.19
C GLY A 282 -23.43 -13.38 29.12
N ARG A 283 -23.49 -12.14 28.62
CA ARG A 283 -23.42 -10.96 29.47
C ARG A 283 -24.77 -10.43 29.96
N ALA A 284 -25.84 -10.56 29.19
CA ALA A 284 -27.19 -10.11 29.58
C ALA A 284 -28.25 -10.48 28.53
N THR A 285 -29.54 -10.34 28.87
CA THR A 285 -30.70 -10.47 27.98
C THR A 285 -31.50 -9.16 27.94
N GLY A 286 -32.28 -8.95 26.89
CA GLY A 286 -33.16 -7.78 26.75
C GLY A 286 -32.39 -6.44 26.77
N TRP A 287 -32.95 -5.44 27.46
CA TRP A 287 -32.38 -4.08 27.53
C TRP A 287 -30.98 -4.02 28.18
N ALA A 288 -30.67 -4.94 29.13
CA ALA A 288 -29.34 -5.01 29.70
C ALA A 288 -28.28 -5.38 28.66
N ARG A 289 -28.62 -6.21 27.67
CA ARG A 289 -27.73 -6.54 26.53
C ARG A 289 -27.43 -5.32 25.66
N VAL A 290 -28.43 -4.47 25.44
CA VAL A 290 -28.25 -3.22 24.68
C VAL A 290 -27.25 -2.30 25.38
N ARG A 291 -27.40 -2.08 26.69
CA ARG A 291 -26.46 -1.24 27.47
C ARG A 291 -25.02 -1.78 27.43
N VAL A 292 -24.83 -3.08 27.51
CA VAL A 292 -23.53 -3.73 27.39
C VAL A 292 -22.96 -3.58 25.96
N ALA A 293 -23.83 -3.55 24.94
CA ALA A 293 -23.43 -3.43 23.53
C ALA A 293 -22.96 -2.02 23.14
N ILE A 294 -23.48 -0.96 23.76
CA ILE A 294 -23.18 0.44 23.41
C ILE A 294 -21.67 0.75 23.36
N PRO A 295 -20.84 0.44 24.38
CA PRO A 295 -19.42 0.72 24.34
C PRO A 295 -18.69 0.01 23.17
N TYR A 296 -19.13 -1.20 22.82
CA TYR A 296 -18.59 -1.92 21.69
C TYR A 296 -18.96 -1.22 20.36
N LEU A 297 -20.22 -0.88 20.19
CA LEU A 297 -20.72 -0.19 18.98
C LEU A 297 -20.06 1.16 18.81
N CYS A 298 -19.89 1.92 19.90
CA CYS A 298 -19.14 3.17 19.86
C CYS A 298 -17.70 2.94 19.41
N ALA A 299 -16.99 1.98 19.99
CA ALA A 299 -15.60 1.70 19.59
C ALA A 299 -15.49 1.17 18.15
N ALA A 300 -16.48 0.40 17.68
CA ALA A 300 -16.46 -0.23 16.37
C ALA A 300 -16.93 0.68 15.22
N LEU A 301 -17.92 1.54 15.45
CA LEU A 301 -18.60 2.27 14.38
C LEU A 301 -18.45 3.78 14.46
N LEU A 302 -18.37 4.37 15.66
CA LEU A 302 -18.34 5.83 15.80
C LEU A 302 -17.16 6.48 15.05
N PRO A 303 -15.91 5.92 15.06
CA PRO A 303 -14.84 6.49 14.25
C PRO A 303 -15.16 6.50 12.74
N TYR A 304 -15.79 5.47 12.21
CA TYR A 304 -16.20 5.43 10.80
C TYR A 304 -17.28 6.48 10.49
N VAL A 305 -18.24 6.64 11.39
CA VAL A 305 -19.30 7.65 11.24
C VAL A 305 -18.72 9.06 11.27
N ILE A 306 -17.81 9.36 12.20
CA ILE A 306 -17.20 10.68 12.31
C ILE A 306 -16.32 10.98 11.09
N LEU A 307 -15.42 10.07 10.72
CA LEU A 307 -14.49 10.31 9.61
C LEU A 307 -15.20 10.26 8.25
N GLY A 308 -16.09 9.30 8.06
CA GLY A 308 -16.93 9.23 6.84
C GLY A 308 -17.86 10.42 6.71
N GLY A 309 -18.53 10.82 7.79
CA GLY A 309 -19.35 12.03 7.83
C GLY A 309 -18.54 13.29 7.55
N GLY A 310 -17.35 13.42 8.14
CA GLY A 310 -16.42 14.51 7.86
C GLY A 310 -16.01 14.57 6.38
N GLN A 311 -15.70 13.42 5.78
CA GLN A 311 -15.40 13.35 4.34
C GLN A 311 -16.60 13.73 3.48
N MET A 312 -17.79 13.28 3.84
CA MET A 312 -19.03 13.65 3.13
C MET A 312 -19.30 15.14 3.22
N LEU A 313 -19.13 15.75 4.40
CA LEU A 313 -19.27 17.22 4.56
C LEU A 313 -18.21 17.97 3.75
N TYR A 314 -16.98 17.50 3.71
CA TYR A 314 -15.92 18.08 2.89
C TYR A 314 -16.24 17.98 1.39
N ASN A 315 -16.77 16.85 0.93
CA ASN A 315 -17.24 16.70 -0.44
C ASN A 315 -18.38 17.68 -0.75
N TYR A 316 -19.37 17.78 0.14
CA TYR A 316 -20.50 18.69 -0.02
C TYR A 316 -20.05 20.16 -0.07
N ALA A 317 -19.10 20.56 0.77
CA ALA A 317 -18.55 21.92 0.78
C ALA A 317 -17.80 22.27 -0.51
N ARG A 318 -17.26 21.27 -1.23
CA ARG A 318 -16.54 21.47 -2.51
C ARG A 318 -17.48 21.41 -3.71
N PHE A 319 -18.38 20.42 -3.75
CA PHE A 319 -19.12 20.03 -4.98
C PHE A 319 -20.64 20.02 -4.80
N GLY A 320 -21.18 20.41 -3.64
CA GLY A 320 -22.61 20.35 -3.36
C GLY A 320 -23.21 18.94 -3.28
N SER A 321 -22.34 17.89 -3.24
CA SER A 321 -22.73 16.49 -3.17
C SER A 321 -21.91 15.73 -2.14
N PHE A 322 -22.55 14.90 -1.30
CA PHE A 322 -21.86 14.13 -0.26
C PHE A 322 -20.99 13.00 -0.80
N LEU A 323 -21.33 12.46 -1.97
CA LEU A 323 -20.67 11.29 -2.56
C LEU A 323 -19.78 11.63 -3.76
N ASP A 324 -19.67 12.89 -4.12
CA ASP A 324 -18.82 13.35 -5.20
C ASP A 324 -17.40 13.63 -4.67
N PHE A 325 -16.42 12.85 -5.16
CA PHE A 325 -15.01 13.02 -4.85
C PHE A 325 -14.28 13.93 -5.85
N GLY A 326 -14.95 14.35 -6.91
CA GLY A 326 -14.49 15.37 -7.85
C GLY A 326 -13.58 14.89 -8.96
N ILE A 327 -13.23 13.60 -9.06
CA ILE A 327 -12.26 13.11 -10.06
C ILE A 327 -12.62 13.50 -11.50
N GLN A 328 -13.91 13.56 -11.82
CA GLN A 328 -14.41 13.98 -13.13
C GLN A 328 -14.08 15.44 -13.49
N TYR A 329 -13.75 16.27 -12.50
CA TYR A 329 -13.41 17.67 -12.70
C TYR A 329 -11.89 17.89 -12.85
N SER A 330 -11.09 16.84 -12.95
CA SER A 330 -9.64 16.96 -12.98
C SER A 330 -9.11 17.42 -14.32
N LEU A 331 -8.16 18.36 -14.27
CA LEU A 331 -7.47 18.92 -15.42
C LEU A 331 -6.22 18.10 -15.78
N THR A 332 -6.46 16.90 -16.31
CA THR A 332 -5.39 15.97 -16.73
C THR A 332 -5.40 15.74 -18.25
N ILE A 333 -4.71 14.72 -18.71
CA ILE A 333 -4.73 14.28 -20.12
C ILE A 333 -6.11 13.78 -20.53
N ASN A 334 -6.76 13.01 -19.65
CA ASN A 334 -8.08 12.43 -19.93
C ASN A 334 -9.19 13.36 -19.51
N ASP A 335 -10.21 13.48 -20.34
CA ASP A 335 -11.47 14.13 -19.99
C ASP A 335 -12.36 13.13 -19.23
N PHE A 336 -12.30 13.16 -17.91
CA PHE A 336 -13.10 12.28 -17.05
C PHE A 336 -14.59 12.62 -17.04
N THR A 337 -15.00 13.78 -17.55
CA THR A 337 -16.44 14.10 -17.71
C THR A 337 -17.08 13.24 -18.81
N ARG A 338 -16.28 12.75 -19.74
CA ARG A 338 -16.66 11.87 -20.84
C ARG A 338 -16.12 10.46 -20.70
N ALA A 339 -15.56 10.12 -19.53
CA ALA A 339 -14.99 8.80 -19.29
C ALA A 339 -16.05 7.71 -19.46
N GLN A 340 -15.70 6.71 -20.28
CA GLN A 340 -16.52 5.52 -20.47
C GLN A 340 -15.75 4.30 -19.98
N TYR A 341 -16.43 3.41 -19.30
CA TYR A 341 -15.86 2.15 -18.89
C TYR A 341 -15.49 1.29 -20.09
N HIS A 342 -14.24 0.84 -20.16
CA HIS A 342 -13.73 -0.09 -21.15
C HIS A 342 -13.18 -1.35 -20.47
N THR A 343 -13.70 -2.51 -20.87
CA THR A 343 -13.21 -3.81 -20.36
C THR A 343 -11.73 -4.01 -20.62
N ASP A 344 -11.22 -3.47 -21.73
CA ASP A 344 -9.81 -3.56 -22.10
C ASP A 344 -8.89 -2.84 -21.09
N PHE A 345 -9.31 -1.73 -20.52
CA PHE A 345 -8.55 -1.03 -19.48
C PHE A 345 -8.44 -1.88 -18.21
N VAL A 346 -9.52 -2.54 -17.82
CA VAL A 346 -9.50 -3.45 -16.68
C VAL A 346 -8.61 -4.65 -16.97
N ALA A 347 -8.74 -5.26 -18.15
CA ALA A 347 -7.94 -6.42 -18.53
C ALA A 347 -6.44 -6.09 -18.56
N ILE A 348 -6.05 -4.95 -19.16
CA ILE A 348 -4.64 -4.56 -19.21
C ILE A 348 -4.11 -4.13 -17.85
N GLY A 349 -4.95 -3.53 -16.99
CA GLY A 349 -4.62 -3.24 -15.60
C GLY A 349 -4.33 -4.51 -14.81
N PHE A 350 -5.22 -5.49 -14.85
CA PHE A 350 -4.99 -6.81 -14.22
C PHE A 350 -3.73 -7.48 -14.76
N TYR A 351 -3.52 -7.47 -16.08
CA TYR A 351 -2.30 -8.02 -16.67
C TYR A 351 -1.05 -7.35 -16.12
N ASN A 352 -0.96 -6.02 -16.18
CA ASN A 352 0.23 -5.27 -15.73
C ASN A 352 0.47 -5.42 -14.21
N PHE A 353 -0.58 -5.36 -13.39
CA PHE A 353 -0.44 -5.47 -11.95
C PHE A 353 -0.14 -6.90 -11.46
N LEU A 354 -0.68 -7.92 -12.10
CA LEU A 354 -0.59 -9.29 -11.60
C LEU A 354 0.31 -10.20 -12.43
N LEU A 355 0.21 -10.15 -13.77
CA LEU A 355 0.73 -11.20 -14.66
C LEU A 355 1.96 -10.78 -15.46
N ALA A 356 2.15 -9.50 -15.78
CA ALA A 356 3.20 -9.02 -16.67
C ALA A 356 4.56 -9.58 -16.27
N PHE A 357 5.15 -10.40 -17.12
CA PHE A 357 6.47 -10.98 -16.90
C PHE A 357 7.53 -9.89 -17.09
N PRO A 358 8.43 -9.67 -16.13
CA PRO A 358 9.51 -8.71 -16.29
C PRO A 358 10.44 -9.16 -17.44
N GLN A 359 11.02 -8.22 -18.17
CA GLN A 359 12.01 -8.54 -19.18
C GLN A 359 13.31 -8.97 -18.50
N ILE A 360 13.89 -10.08 -18.94
CA ILE A 360 15.20 -10.55 -18.49
C ILE A 360 16.20 -10.27 -19.60
N LYS A 361 17.27 -9.52 -19.29
CA LYS A 361 18.34 -9.14 -20.21
C LYS A 361 19.71 -9.51 -19.62
N PRO A 362 20.74 -9.68 -20.46
CA PRO A 362 22.09 -10.01 -19.98
C PRO A 362 22.80 -8.85 -19.28
N ASP A 363 22.28 -7.62 -19.40
CA ASP A 363 22.84 -6.42 -18.79
C ASP A 363 22.29 -6.21 -17.38
N PHE A 364 23.13 -5.71 -16.46
CA PHE A 364 22.66 -5.32 -15.15
C PHE A 364 21.58 -4.21 -15.26
N PRO A 365 20.48 -4.28 -14.51
CA PRO A 365 20.17 -5.13 -13.35
C PRO A 365 19.49 -6.47 -13.71
N TYR A 366 19.59 -6.97 -14.91
CA TYR A 366 19.09 -8.24 -15.45
C TYR A 366 17.57 -8.35 -15.53
N VAL A 367 16.86 -7.64 -14.67
CA VAL A 367 15.39 -7.63 -14.58
C VAL A 367 14.91 -6.22 -14.89
N PHE A 368 14.15 -6.09 -15.96
CA PHE A 368 13.62 -4.82 -16.44
C PHE A 368 12.11 -4.83 -16.42
N SER A 369 11.52 -3.67 -16.31
CA SER A 369 10.08 -3.51 -16.39
C SER A 369 9.55 -3.91 -17.77
N ASN A 370 8.39 -4.51 -17.79
CA ASN A 370 7.62 -4.80 -18.98
C ASN A 370 6.19 -4.29 -18.79
N TYR A 371 5.73 -3.47 -19.72
CA TYR A 371 4.41 -2.86 -19.61
C TYR A 371 3.79 -2.66 -20.99
N SER A 372 2.48 -2.52 -20.99
CA SER A 372 1.73 -2.15 -22.16
C SER A 372 0.91 -0.90 -21.88
N ALA A 373 0.95 0.04 -22.80
CA ALA A 373 0.05 1.17 -22.83
C ALA A 373 -1.08 0.88 -23.83
N LEU A 374 -2.27 1.38 -23.54
CA LEU A 374 -3.44 1.27 -24.39
C LEU A 374 -4.06 2.64 -24.59
N SER A 375 -4.40 2.98 -25.83
CA SER A 375 -5.21 4.14 -26.16
C SER A 375 -6.47 3.67 -26.88
N THR A 376 -7.64 4.06 -26.38
CA THR A 376 -8.92 3.69 -26.94
C THR A 376 -9.87 4.88 -26.90
N ASN A 377 -10.48 5.23 -28.02
CA ASN A 377 -11.47 6.32 -28.15
C ASN A 377 -11.00 7.68 -27.59
N GLY A 378 -9.72 8.00 -27.73
CA GLY A 378 -9.14 9.23 -27.17
C GLY A 378 -8.87 9.16 -25.66
N TYR A 379 -9.21 8.07 -25.00
CA TYR A 379 -8.89 7.83 -23.60
C TYR A 379 -7.57 7.06 -23.48
N TYR A 380 -6.65 7.58 -22.70
CA TYR A 380 -5.30 7.06 -22.64
C TYR A 380 -5.03 6.33 -21.33
N PHE A 381 -4.84 5.02 -21.40
CA PHE A 381 -4.37 4.21 -20.27
C PHE A 381 -2.85 4.24 -20.23
N LEU A 382 -2.29 5.16 -19.46
CA LEU A 382 -0.86 5.32 -19.34
C LEU A 382 -0.27 4.30 -18.37
N ALA A 383 0.68 3.49 -18.86
CA ALA A 383 1.51 2.66 -18.01
C ALA A 383 2.81 3.39 -17.68
N THR A 384 2.89 3.92 -16.47
CA THR A 384 4.09 4.60 -15.97
C THR A 384 4.81 3.75 -14.93
N ASN A 385 6.13 3.82 -14.89
CA ASN A 385 6.98 3.28 -13.83
C ASN A 385 6.71 1.81 -13.52
N ASN A 386 7.07 0.98 -14.41
CA ASN A 386 6.60 -0.37 -14.62
C ASN A 386 7.37 -1.38 -13.80
N ALA A 387 6.75 -1.88 -12.78
CA ALA A 387 7.16 -3.10 -12.15
C ALA A 387 6.47 -4.28 -12.86
N GLY A 388 7.14 -5.38 -13.05
CA GLY A 388 6.51 -6.62 -13.49
C GLY A 388 5.38 -7.05 -12.55
N GLY A 389 4.49 -7.93 -13.01
CA GLY A 389 3.32 -8.38 -12.28
C GLY A 389 3.62 -8.99 -10.92
N LEU A 390 2.66 -8.90 -10.01
CA LEU A 390 2.82 -9.31 -8.62
C LEU A 390 3.19 -10.80 -8.47
N LEU A 391 2.76 -11.67 -9.38
CA LEU A 391 3.14 -13.09 -9.38
C LEU A 391 4.66 -13.31 -9.45
N TRP A 392 5.38 -12.43 -10.15
CA TRP A 392 6.82 -12.50 -10.33
C TRP A 392 7.57 -11.75 -9.26
N ARG A 393 7.00 -10.64 -8.78
CA ARG A 393 7.56 -9.84 -7.69
C ARG A 393 7.40 -10.52 -6.32
N ALA A 394 6.41 -11.40 -6.17
CA ALA A 394 6.12 -12.16 -4.96
C ALA A 394 5.66 -13.58 -5.31
N PRO A 395 6.57 -14.52 -5.61
CA PRO A 395 6.20 -15.88 -6.04
C PRO A 395 5.32 -16.65 -5.04
N THR A 396 5.28 -16.25 -3.77
CA THR A 396 4.37 -16.84 -2.78
C THR A 396 2.88 -16.63 -3.11
N THR A 397 2.54 -15.71 -4.02
CA THR A 397 1.17 -15.57 -4.56
C THR A 397 0.72 -16.81 -5.32
N PHE A 398 1.63 -17.63 -5.85
CA PHE A 398 1.30 -18.97 -6.40
C PHE A 398 0.63 -19.89 -5.36
N GLY A 399 0.71 -19.57 -4.07
CA GLY A 399 -0.03 -20.25 -3.02
C GLY A 399 -1.53 -20.32 -3.25
N TYR A 400 -2.12 -19.37 -3.98
CA TYR A 400 -3.54 -19.38 -4.33
C TYR A 400 -3.96 -20.62 -5.14
N PHE A 401 -3.08 -21.21 -5.92
CA PHE A 401 -3.36 -22.47 -6.61
C PHE A 401 -3.57 -23.65 -5.65
N GLY A 402 -3.06 -23.53 -4.41
CA GLY A 402 -3.30 -24.49 -3.34
C GLY A 402 -4.60 -24.27 -2.55
N ALA A 403 -5.40 -23.26 -2.88
CA ALA A 403 -6.56 -22.84 -2.08
C ALA A 403 -7.60 -23.97 -1.87
N VAL A 404 -7.91 -24.75 -2.90
CA VAL A 404 -8.86 -25.86 -2.81
C VAL A 404 -8.36 -26.95 -1.85
N GLY A 405 -7.08 -27.31 -1.94
CA GLY A 405 -6.44 -28.27 -1.04
C GLY A 405 -6.41 -27.75 0.41
N ALA A 406 -6.06 -26.48 0.59
CA ALA A 406 -6.07 -25.82 1.88
C ALA A 406 -7.47 -25.80 2.50
N TRP A 407 -8.50 -25.42 1.73
CA TRP A 407 -9.89 -25.40 2.17
C TRP A 407 -10.39 -26.77 2.67
N ARG A 408 -10.05 -27.84 1.95
CA ARG A 408 -10.40 -29.21 2.35
C ARG A 408 -9.70 -29.63 3.64
N ALA A 409 -8.48 -29.16 3.87
CA ALA A 409 -7.68 -29.45 5.05
C ALA A 409 -8.07 -28.63 6.29
N MET A 410 -8.79 -27.52 6.13
CA MET A 410 -9.21 -26.66 7.23
C MET A 410 -10.30 -27.30 8.11
N ASP A 411 -10.20 -27.08 9.42
CA ASP A 411 -11.30 -27.32 10.34
C ASP A 411 -12.37 -26.21 10.28
N LYS A 412 -13.49 -26.37 11.03
CA LYS A 412 -14.59 -25.38 11.04
C LYS A 412 -14.16 -24.00 11.53
N ARG A 413 -13.23 -23.91 12.49
CA ARG A 413 -12.71 -22.65 13.04
C ARG A 413 -11.84 -21.95 12.02
N GLU A 414 -10.92 -22.68 11.41
CA GLU A 414 -10.02 -22.17 10.37
C GLU A 414 -10.81 -21.66 9.14
N ARG A 415 -11.81 -22.42 8.68
CA ARG A 415 -12.69 -21.99 7.56
C ARG A 415 -13.43 -20.69 7.91
N ARG A 416 -13.98 -20.59 9.13
CA ARG A 416 -14.61 -19.34 9.58
C ARG A 416 -13.63 -18.18 9.55
N MET A 417 -12.41 -18.38 10.01
CA MET A 417 -11.37 -17.37 10.01
C MET A 417 -10.93 -16.97 8.59
N ALA A 418 -10.79 -17.94 7.70
CA ALA A 418 -10.49 -17.68 6.31
C ALA A 418 -11.60 -16.83 5.66
N LEU A 419 -12.87 -17.12 5.91
CA LEU A 419 -14.00 -16.36 5.38
C LEU A 419 -14.13 -14.97 5.99
N LEU A 420 -13.84 -14.80 7.29
CA LEU A 420 -13.99 -13.51 7.97
C LEU A 420 -12.81 -12.58 7.76
N LEU A 421 -11.59 -13.10 7.58
CA LEU A 421 -10.36 -12.31 7.48
C LEU A 421 -9.72 -12.41 6.09
N LEU A 422 -9.28 -13.61 5.72
CA LEU A 422 -8.42 -13.75 4.55
C LEU A 422 -9.18 -13.43 3.25
N LEU A 423 -10.41 -13.89 3.12
CA LEU A 423 -11.20 -13.63 1.91
C LEU A 423 -11.52 -12.14 1.73
N PRO A 424 -12.09 -11.40 2.71
CA PRO A 424 -12.38 -9.98 2.52
C PRO A 424 -11.12 -9.13 2.34
N VAL A 425 -10.08 -9.32 3.18
CA VAL A 425 -8.89 -8.45 3.22
C VAL A 425 -7.86 -8.81 2.15
N CYS A 426 -7.67 -10.11 1.87
CA CYS A 426 -6.58 -10.57 1.00
C CYS A 426 -7.02 -10.91 -0.43
N VAL A 427 -8.33 -10.99 -0.69
CA VAL A 427 -8.85 -11.35 -2.02
C VAL A 427 -9.84 -10.32 -2.52
N ILE A 428 -10.95 -10.09 -1.79
CA ILE A 428 -12.05 -9.24 -2.30
C ILE A 428 -11.59 -7.79 -2.39
N ALA A 429 -11.06 -7.19 -1.32
CA ALA A 429 -10.63 -5.81 -1.32
C ALA A 429 -9.52 -5.54 -2.37
N PRO A 430 -8.42 -6.35 -2.45
CA PRO A 430 -7.45 -6.23 -3.54
C PRO A 430 -8.04 -6.32 -4.94
N ALA A 431 -8.94 -7.28 -5.19
CA ALA A 431 -9.55 -7.45 -6.51
C ALA A 431 -10.42 -6.24 -6.91
N VAL A 432 -11.23 -5.71 -5.96
CA VAL A 432 -12.06 -4.53 -6.21
C VAL A 432 -11.21 -3.27 -6.39
N ILE A 433 -10.12 -3.11 -5.64
CA ILE A 433 -9.15 -2.00 -5.83
C ILE A 433 -8.57 -2.07 -7.23
N LEU A 434 -8.08 -3.24 -7.66
CA LEU A 434 -7.55 -3.43 -9.01
C LEU A 434 -8.58 -3.08 -10.09
N PHE A 435 -9.84 -3.49 -9.90
CA PHE A 435 -10.92 -3.14 -10.80
C PHE A 435 -11.17 -1.63 -10.85
N SER A 436 -11.04 -0.92 -9.74
CA SER A 436 -11.31 0.54 -9.65
C SER A 436 -10.21 1.42 -10.24
N ILE A 437 -9.01 0.88 -10.52
CA ILE A 437 -7.86 1.64 -11.03
C ILE A 437 -7.93 1.85 -12.56
N TRP A 438 -8.90 1.30 -13.26
CA TRP A 438 -8.98 1.37 -14.73
C TRP A 438 -8.89 2.79 -15.29
N GLU A 439 -9.44 3.80 -14.60
CA GLU A 439 -9.39 5.20 -15.03
C GLU A 439 -7.99 5.83 -14.91
N SER A 440 -7.24 5.42 -13.89
CA SER A 440 -5.96 6.06 -13.53
C SER A 440 -4.76 5.45 -14.26
N GLY A 441 -4.96 4.35 -15.01
CA GLY A 441 -3.88 3.63 -15.65
C GLY A 441 -3.01 2.83 -14.66
N TYR A 442 -1.88 2.30 -15.17
CA TYR A 442 -0.95 1.53 -14.38
C TYR A 442 0.16 2.41 -13.80
N ALA A 443 0.27 2.44 -12.48
CA ALA A 443 1.43 2.99 -11.78
C ALA A 443 1.78 2.10 -10.59
N VAL A 444 3.07 1.77 -10.44
CA VAL A 444 3.54 0.84 -9.40
C VAL A 444 3.23 1.31 -7.98
N ARG A 445 3.14 2.62 -7.76
CA ARG A 445 2.74 3.21 -6.47
C ARG A 445 1.40 2.71 -5.96
N TYR A 446 0.45 2.36 -6.84
CA TYR A 446 -0.85 1.82 -6.46
C TYR A 446 -0.78 0.42 -5.84
N CYS A 447 0.34 -0.30 -6.01
CA CYS A 447 0.56 -1.59 -5.34
C CYS A 447 0.50 -1.49 -3.81
N THR A 448 0.81 -0.34 -3.22
CA THR A 448 0.71 -0.13 -1.76
C THR A 448 -0.69 -0.33 -1.21
N ASP A 449 -1.72 -0.13 -2.04
CA ASP A 449 -3.11 -0.24 -1.62
C ASP A 449 -3.59 -1.69 -1.49
N PHE A 450 -2.96 -2.67 -2.19
CA PHE A 450 -3.49 -4.04 -2.27
C PHE A 450 -2.45 -5.16 -2.30
N ALA A 451 -1.20 -4.89 -2.72
CA ALA A 451 -0.26 -5.96 -3.06
C ALA A 451 0.13 -6.81 -1.85
N TRP A 452 0.48 -6.19 -0.71
CA TRP A 452 0.89 -6.93 0.46
C TRP A 452 -0.23 -7.79 1.06
N GLN A 453 -1.49 -7.35 0.96
CA GLN A 453 -2.66 -8.12 1.39
C GLN A 453 -2.86 -9.34 0.48
N ALA A 454 -2.77 -9.15 -0.84
CA ALA A 454 -2.85 -10.25 -1.78
C ALA A 454 -1.72 -11.28 -1.57
N VAL A 455 -0.49 -10.81 -1.34
CA VAL A 455 0.66 -11.67 -1.03
C VAL A 455 0.45 -12.44 0.26
N LEU A 456 -0.04 -11.78 1.32
CA LEU A 456 -0.35 -12.43 2.60
C LEU A 456 -1.37 -13.56 2.44
N GLY A 457 -2.38 -13.38 1.58
CA GLY A 457 -3.37 -14.44 1.30
C GLY A 457 -2.74 -15.70 0.72
N GLY A 458 -1.86 -15.54 -0.29
CA GLY A 458 -1.10 -16.66 -0.85
C GLY A 458 -0.20 -17.35 0.19
N MET A 459 0.51 -16.55 1.00
CA MET A 459 1.34 -17.07 2.10
C MET A 459 0.52 -17.85 3.14
N ALA A 460 -0.64 -17.33 3.54
CA ALA A 460 -1.50 -17.98 4.54
C ALA A 460 -1.93 -19.38 4.10
N ILE A 461 -2.22 -19.56 2.81
CA ILE A 461 -2.51 -20.86 2.22
C ILE A 461 -1.30 -21.79 2.31
N LEU A 462 -0.11 -21.30 1.95
CA LEU A 462 1.14 -22.07 2.04
C LEU A 462 1.48 -22.44 3.49
N TYR A 463 1.24 -21.55 4.47
CA TYR A 463 1.46 -21.86 5.88
C TYR A 463 0.53 -22.97 6.39
N LEU A 464 -0.72 -22.96 5.97
CA LEU A 464 -1.65 -24.02 6.31
C LEU A 464 -1.19 -25.35 5.71
N LEU A 465 -0.81 -25.37 4.44
CA LEU A 465 -0.29 -26.56 3.78
C LEU A 465 0.98 -27.06 4.48
N TYR A 466 1.89 -26.17 4.85
CA TYR A 466 3.08 -26.51 5.64
C TYR A 466 2.73 -27.14 6.99
N ALA A 467 1.79 -26.53 7.74
CA ALA A 467 1.41 -27.00 9.07
C ALA A 467 0.73 -28.40 9.05
N ARG A 468 0.04 -28.74 7.96
CA ARG A 468 -0.67 -30.01 7.79
C ARG A 468 0.20 -31.16 7.29
N ARG A 469 1.39 -30.89 6.77
CA ARG A 469 2.30 -31.95 6.33
C ARG A 469 2.99 -32.60 7.53
N ALA A 470 2.98 -33.92 7.57
CA ALA A 470 3.70 -34.69 8.60
C ALA A 470 5.14 -34.96 8.18
N GLU A 471 5.35 -35.18 6.88
CA GLU A 471 6.62 -35.58 6.30
C GLU A 471 7.69 -34.49 6.39
N LYS A 472 8.84 -34.80 6.98
CA LYS A 472 9.97 -33.88 7.20
C LYS A 472 10.55 -33.35 5.88
N GLN A 473 10.65 -34.21 4.86
CA GLN A 473 11.19 -33.85 3.56
C GLN A 473 10.30 -32.82 2.85
N THR A 474 8.97 -33.01 2.83
CA THR A 474 8.03 -32.04 2.25
C THR A 474 8.10 -30.70 2.95
N LYS A 475 8.21 -30.68 4.30
CA LYS A 475 8.41 -29.43 5.06
C LYS A 475 9.71 -28.71 4.67
N GLN A 476 10.79 -29.43 4.48
CA GLN A 476 12.07 -28.88 4.09
C GLN A 476 12.01 -28.30 2.66
N ILE A 477 11.37 -28.99 1.72
CA ILE A 477 11.13 -28.48 0.36
C ILE A 477 10.36 -27.15 0.41
N LEU A 478 9.29 -27.06 1.22
CA LEU A 478 8.53 -25.82 1.39
C LEU A 478 9.38 -24.70 2.00
N GLN A 479 10.24 -24.99 2.97
CA GLN A 479 11.18 -23.99 3.52
C GLN A 479 12.13 -23.47 2.46
N VAL A 480 12.74 -24.36 1.68
CA VAL A 480 13.60 -23.95 0.54
C VAL A 480 12.82 -23.11 -0.46
N ALA A 481 11.60 -23.50 -0.81
CA ALA A 481 10.75 -22.75 -1.72
C ALA A 481 10.47 -21.32 -1.21
N PHE A 482 10.20 -21.14 0.09
CA PHE A 482 10.04 -19.80 0.68
C PHE A 482 11.33 -18.98 0.60
N LEU A 483 12.48 -19.57 0.89
CA LEU A 483 13.77 -18.87 0.82
C LEU A 483 14.11 -18.49 -0.63
N VAL A 484 13.90 -19.38 -1.58
CA VAL A 484 14.05 -19.09 -3.02
C VAL A 484 13.09 -17.98 -3.45
N ALA A 485 11.84 -18.04 -3.03
CA ALA A 485 10.87 -16.99 -3.31
C ALA A 485 11.30 -15.63 -2.74
N ALA A 486 11.91 -15.59 -1.55
CA ALA A 486 12.43 -14.36 -0.96
C ALA A 486 13.60 -13.78 -1.75
N VAL A 487 14.55 -14.63 -2.17
CA VAL A 487 15.69 -14.21 -3.01
C VAL A 487 15.21 -13.68 -4.36
N LEU A 488 14.28 -14.38 -5.01
CA LEU A 488 13.69 -13.96 -6.28
C LEU A 488 12.91 -12.64 -6.11
N SER A 489 12.10 -12.53 -5.05
CA SER A 489 11.36 -11.31 -4.74
C SER A 489 12.31 -10.12 -4.55
N LEU A 490 13.38 -10.30 -3.77
CA LEU A 490 14.38 -9.26 -3.54
C LEU A 490 15.09 -8.89 -4.85
N ALA A 491 15.57 -9.86 -5.62
CA ALA A 491 16.28 -9.63 -6.88
C ALA A 491 15.41 -8.92 -7.92
N VAL A 492 14.16 -9.38 -8.10
CA VAL A 492 13.21 -8.78 -9.06
C VAL A 492 12.87 -7.35 -8.64
N ASN A 493 12.49 -7.12 -7.37
CA ASN A 493 12.11 -5.77 -6.94
C ASN A 493 13.32 -4.82 -6.92
N ALA A 494 14.51 -5.26 -6.50
CA ALA A 494 15.72 -4.45 -6.55
C ALA A 494 16.13 -4.08 -7.98
N GLY A 495 16.07 -5.04 -8.91
CA GLY A 495 16.34 -4.80 -10.33
C GLY A 495 15.36 -3.80 -10.95
N LEU A 496 14.06 -3.95 -10.65
CA LEU A 496 13.03 -3.03 -11.13
C LEU A 496 13.17 -1.62 -10.52
N ILE A 497 13.52 -1.51 -9.23
CA ILE A 497 13.81 -0.22 -8.56
C ILE A 497 15.04 0.44 -9.21
N TYR A 498 16.13 -0.31 -9.40
CA TYR A 498 17.31 0.21 -10.06
C TYR A 498 16.99 0.69 -11.49
N GLY A 499 16.26 -0.10 -12.26
CA GLY A 499 15.84 0.27 -13.62
C GLY A 499 14.91 1.49 -13.66
N PHE A 500 14.07 1.66 -12.63
CA PHE A 500 13.25 2.85 -12.47
C PHE A 500 14.10 4.09 -12.22
N MET A 501 15.00 4.04 -11.25
CA MET A 501 15.86 5.16 -10.89
C MET A 501 16.84 5.54 -12.02
N SER A 502 17.47 4.58 -12.69
CA SER A 502 18.41 4.85 -13.79
C SER A 502 17.73 5.46 -15.03
N ARG A 503 16.47 5.12 -15.28
CA ARG A 503 15.71 5.64 -16.44
C ARG A 503 15.32 7.10 -16.27
N ASP A 504 15.01 7.52 -15.03
CA ASP A 504 14.61 8.90 -14.74
C ASP A 504 15.81 9.87 -14.66
N GLY A 505 17.01 9.41 -15.05
CA GLY A 505 18.23 10.23 -15.13
C GLY A 505 18.87 10.52 -13.78
N TYR A 506 18.51 9.78 -12.74
CA TYR A 506 19.13 9.92 -11.41
C TYR A 506 20.58 9.47 -11.44
N LEU A 507 21.51 10.34 -11.05
CA LEU A 507 22.91 9.98 -10.84
C LEU A 507 23.46 9.06 -11.96
N GLU A 508 23.16 9.37 -13.22
CA GLU A 508 23.38 8.48 -14.38
C GLU A 508 24.79 7.87 -14.39
N SER A 509 25.81 8.69 -14.10
CA SER A 509 27.21 8.23 -14.06
C SER A 509 27.45 7.19 -12.97
N GLN A 510 26.83 7.33 -11.80
CA GLN A 510 26.93 6.40 -10.66
C GLN A 510 26.19 5.10 -10.95
N TYR A 511 25.02 5.16 -11.59
CA TYR A 511 24.29 3.97 -12.02
C TYR A 511 25.04 3.20 -13.11
N LEU A 512 25.63 3.89 -14.08
CA LEU A 512 26.48 3.27 -15.09
C LEU A 512 27.73 2.63 -14.46
N ALA A 513 28.35 3.30 -13.49
CA ALA A 513 29.50 2.74 -12.77
C ALA A 513 29.11 1.47 -11.98
N LEU A 514 27.97 1.50 -11.29
CA LEU A 514 27.44 0.34 -10.58
C LEU A 514 27.13 -0.81 -11.55
N GLY A 515 26.50 -0.53 -12.69
CA GLY A 515 26.25 -1.51 -13.73
C GLY A 515 27.53 -2.21 -14.19
N ARG A 516 28.60 -1.46 -14.46
CA ARG A 516 29.90 -2.01 -14.85
C ARG A 516 30.51 -2.95 -13.80
N CYS A 517 30.29 -2.67 -12.51
CA CYS A 517 30.75 -3.56 -11.44
C CYS A 517 30.08 -4.94 -11.46
N PHE A 518 28.82 -5.01 -11.92
CA PHE A 518 28.04 -6.23 -11.95
C PHE A 518 28.03 -6.94 -13.31
N ASP A 519 28.47 -6.28 -14.38
CA ASP A 519 28.61 -6.88 -15.72
C ASP A 519 30.00 -7.52 -15.92
N PHE A 520 30.56 -8.10 -14.86
CA PHE A 520 31.93 -8.63 -14.84
C PHE A 520 32.19 -9.82 -15.77
N TRP A 521 31.17 -10.39 -16.37
CA TRP A 521 31.30 -11.46 -17.37
C TRP A 521 31.27 -10.97 -18.82
N LYS A 522 31.20 -9.66 -19.06
CA LYS A 522 31.42 -9.05 -20.36
C LYS A 522 32.87 -8.68 -20.51
#